data_2c65704ce4076f9ef5dd179fbd61f04b
#
_entry.id   2c65704ce4076f9ef5dd179fbd61f04b
#
_cell.length_a   1.000
_cell.length_b   1.000
_cell.length_c   1.000
_cell.angle_alpha   90.00
_cell.angle_beta   90.00
_cell.angle_gamma   90.00
#
_symmetry.space_group_name_H-M   'P 1'
#
loop_
_entity.id
_entity.type
_entity.pdbx_description
1 polymer ?
#
loop_
_entity_poly.entity_id
_entity_poly.type
_entity_poly.pdbx_seq_one_letter_code
_entity_poly.pdbx_strand_id
1 'polypeptide(L)'
;MPMLLLWMLVGLIGIVACLVMSLCCAFFLVSRDQRKQMLLPVALVTGLLLVRYGGAAFLARGELFWRAGVRTVFAVAIAVAFGWMVRRTLRCVDELPAKETWVGPALHLCGLLTLLAVLVFGGISLLFGTWKDYEDRWEGQRVVVEYSGIFHATGYRYVNGLVHGEQLFEWED
;
A
#
# COMPACT_ATOMS: atom_id res chain seq x y z
N MET A 1 -6.05 2.32 -22.28
CA MET A 1 -5.59 1.22 -21.43
C MET A 1 -4.06 0.99 -21.36
N PRO A 2 -3.25 0.95 -22.43
CA PRO A 2 -1.81 0.66 -22.30
C PRO A 2 -1.00 1.70 -21.51
N MET A 3 -1.37 2.97 -21.59
CA MET A 3 -0.67 4.03 -20.82
C MET A 3 -0.83 3.88 -19.31
N LEU A 4 -2.00 3.52 -18.81
CA LEU A 4 -2.26 3.35 -17.38
C LEU A 4 -1.46 2.18 -16.80
N LEU A 5 -1.40 1.06 -17.54
CA LEU A 5 -0.58 -0.11 -17.20
C LEU A 5 0.92 0.26 -17.17
N LEU A 6 1.39 1.07 -18.11
CA LEU A 6 2.78 1.53 -18.15
C LEU A 6 3.12 2.37 -16.91
N TRP A 7 2.25 3.32 -16.53
CA TRP A 7 2.43 4.14 -15.35
C TRP A 7 2.39 3.33 -14.05
N MET A 8 1.48 2.33 -13.96
CA MET A 8 1.45 1.41 -12.82
C MET A 8 2.75 0.60 -12.71
N LEU A 9 3.30 0.13 -13.84
CA LEU A 9 4.56 -0.60 -13.88
C LEU A 9 5.73 0.28 -13.44
N VAL A 10 5.82 1.51 -13.94
CA VAL A 10 6.86 2.48 -13.56
C VAL A 10 6.77 2.81 -12.07
N GLY A 11 5.55 3.03 -11.55
CA GLY A 11 5.33 3.24 -10.11
C GLY A 11 5.77 2.06 -9.26
N LEU A 12 5.44 0.84 -9.67
CA LEU A 12 5.85 -0.39 -9.00
C LEU A 12 7.37 -0.55 -8.99
N ILE A 13 8.02 -0.33 -10.13
CA ILE A 13 9.49 -0.37 -10.24
C ILE A 13 10.12 0.69 -9.32
N GLY A 14 9.58 1.91 -9.27
CA GLY A 14 10.03 2.97 -8.38
C GLY A 14 9.93 2.59 -6.89
N ILE A 15 8.81 1.98 -6.50
CA ILE A 15 8.59 1.50 -5.12
C ILE A 15 9.61 0.40 -4.77
N VAL A 16 9.78 -0.58 -5.65
CA VAL A 16 10.76 -1.68 -5.46
C VAL A 16 12.18 -1.13 -5.41
N ALA A 17 12.55 -0.23 -6.30
CA ALA A 17 13.86 0.41 -6.31
C ALA A 17 14.14 1.16 -5.00
N CYS A 18 13.17 1.94 -4.49
CA CYS A 18 13.31 2.62 -3.20
C CYS A 18 13.41 1.67 -2.02
N LEU A 19 12.66 0.56 -2.01
CA LEU A 19 12.77 -0.47 -0.99
C LEU A 19 14.16 -1.10 -1.01
N VAL A 20 14.66 -1.49 -2.18
CA VAL A 20 15.99 -2.07 -2.34
C VAL A 20 17.08 -1.08 -1.93
N MET A 21 16.96 0.18 -2.35
CA MET A 21 17.90 1.23 -1.95
C MET A 21 17.86 1.51 -0.44
N SER A 22 16.67 1.55 0.18
CA SER A 22 16.54 1.72 1.62
C SER A 22 17.19 0.56 2.39
N LEU A 23 17.03 -0.67 1.90
CA LEU A 23 17.68 -1.86 2.44
C LEU A 23 19.20 -1.80 2.23
N CYS A 24 19.69 -1.45 1.05
CA CYS A 24 21.11 -1.28 0.77
C CYS A 24 21.73 -0.20 1.67
N CYS A 25 21.10 0.95 1.82
CA CYS A 25 21.54 1.98 2.74
C CYS A 25 21.57 1.47 4.18
N ALA A 26 20.51 0.78 4.63
CA ALA A 26 20.44 0.26 5.99
C ALA A 26 21.50 -0.79 6.32
N PHE A 27 21.92 -1.60 5.35
CA PHE A 27 22.85 -2.70 5.59
C PHE A 27 24.31 -2.35 5.28
N PHE A 28 24.58 -1.50 4.28
CA PHE A 28 25.92 -1.29 3.76
C PHE A 28 26.53 0.09 4.07
N LEU A 29 25.71 1.13 4.22
CA LEU A 29 26.21 2.51 4.25
C LEU A 29 26.07 3.20 5.60
N VAL A 30 25.41 2.61 6.58
CA VAL A 30 24.99 3.30 7.80
C VAL A 30 25.69 2.75 9.05
N SER A 31 26.00 3.63 10.00
CA SER A 31 26.55 3.27 11.32
C SER A 31 25.60 2.33 12.08
N ARG A 32 26.11 1.60 13.07
CA ARG A 32 25.36 0.57 13.81
C ARG A 32 24.08 1.10 14.48
N ASP A 33 24.09 2.35 14.93
CA ASP A 33 22.95 2.97 15.61
C ASP A 33 21.88 3.46 14.61
N GLN A 34 22.30 3.99 13.47
CA GLN A 34 21.42 4.38 12.39
C GLN A 34 20.74 3.15 11.77
N ARG A 35 21.42 2.01 11.69
CA ARG A 35 20.89 0.74 11.21
C ARG A 35 19.65 0.31 12.01
N LYS A 36 19.69 0.41 13.36
CA LYS A 36 18.54 0.09 14.21
C LYS A 36 17.35 0.99 13.93
N GLN A 37 17.59 2.27 13.65
CA GLN A 37 16.54 3.24 13.33
C GLN A 37 15.90 3.00 11.95
N MET A 38 16.64 2.41 11.01
CA MET A 38 16.14 2.05 9.68
C MET A 38 15.38 0.71 9.67
N LEU A 39 15.79 -0.23 10.51
CA LEU A 39 15.13 -1.54 10.58
C LEU A 39 13.65 -1.45 10.96
N LEU A 40 13.29 -0.53 11.87
CA LEU A 40 11.91 -0.38 12.34
C LEU A 40 10.93 0.00 11.21
N PRO A 41 11.13 1.09 10.44
CA PRO A 41 10.22 1.42 9.35
C PRO A 41 10.21 0.37 8.23
N VAL A 42 11.34 -0.26 7.92
CA VAL A 42 11.39 -1.36 6.93
C VAL A 42 10.59 -2.56 7.42
N ALA A 43 10.76 -2.98 8.67
CA ALA A 43 10.00 -4.09 9.25
C ALA A 43 8.49 -3.78 9.29
N LEU A 44 8.12 -2.53 9.60
CA LEU A 44 6.72 -2.10 9.61
C LEU A 44 6.09 -2.18 8.21
N VAL A 45 6.75 -1.62 7.19
CA VAL A 45 6.27 -1.69 5.79
C VAL A 45 6.15 -3.14 5.33
N THR A 46 7.20 -3.94 5.55
CA THR A 46 7.21 -5.36 5.16
C THR A 46 6.13 -6.14 5.89
N GLY A 47 5.96 -5.93 7.20
CA GLY A 47 4.92 -6.58 8.00
C GLY A 47 3.51 -6.22 7.50
N LEU A 48 3.23 -4.95 7.24
CA LEU A 48 1.94 -4.51 6.70
C LEU A 48 1.66 -5.11 5.31
N LEU A 49 2.67 -5.18 4.44
CA LEU A 49 2.54 -5.81 3.12
C LEU A 49 2.27 -7.31 3.24
N LEU A 50 2.99 -8.00 4.12
CA LEU A 50 2.78 -9.44 4.37
C LEU A 50 1.38 -9.72 4.92
N VAL A 51 0.90 -8.93 5.89
CA VAL A 51 -0.46 -9.10 6.43
C VAL A 51 -1.50 -8.81 5.36
N ARG A 52 -1.35 -7.74 4.58
CA ARG A 52 -2.30 -7.39 3.53
C ARG A 52 -2.36 -8.44 2.43
N TYR A 53 -1.23 -8.78 1.83
CA TYR A 53 -1.19 -9.65 0.64
C TYR A 53 -1.11 -11.12 1.01
N GLY A 54 -0.32 -11.50 2.01
CA GLY A 54 -0.27 -12.86 2.52
C GLY A 54 -1.59 -13.26 3.19
N GLY A 55 -2.18 -12.35 3.97
CA GLY A 55 -3.51 -12.54 4.55
C GLY A 55 -4.59 -12.68 3.47
N ALA A 56 -4.56 -11.84 2.42
CA ALA A 56 -5.49 -11.95 1.29
C ALA A 56 -5.35 -13.30 0.56
N ALA A 57 -4.12 -13.76 0.30
CA ALA A 57 -3.87 -15.05 -0.32
C ALA A 57 -4.33 -16.24 0.55
N PHE A 58 -4.20 -16.11 1.86
CA PHE A 58 -4.69 -17.12 2.80
C PHE A 58 -6.22 -17.16 2.85
N LEU A 59 -6.87 -15.99 2.95
CA LEU A 59 -8.32 -15.86 2.98
C LEU A 59 -8.96 -16.34 1.67
N ALA A 60 -8.35 -16.07 0.53
CA ALA A 60 -8.85 -16.50 -0.79
C ALA A 60 -8.98 -18.02 -0.93
N ARG A 61 -8.20 -18.82 -0.17
CA ARG A 61 -8.36 -20.27 -0.12
C ARG A 61 -9.68 -20.73 0.50
N GLY A 62 -10.27 -19.88 1.34
CA GLY A 62 -11.57 -20.12 1.96
C GLY A 62 -12.69 -19.28 1.34
N GLU A 63 -12.48 -18.71 0.14
CA GLU A 63 -13.42 -17.79 -0.52
C GLU A 63 -13.78 -16.58 0.36
N LEU A 64 -12.85 -16.14 1.17
CA LEU A 64 -12.96 -14.97 2.05
C LEU A 64 -12.11 -13.83 1.52
N PHE A 65 -12.59 -12.60 1.72
CA PHE A 65 -11.91 -11.39 1.23
C PHE A 65 -11.94 -10.29 2.28
N TRP A 66 -10.89 -9.45 2.30
CA TRP A 66 -10.87 -8.28 3.16
C TRP A 66 -11.96 -7.29 2.77
N ARG A 67 -12.72 -6.78 3.74
CA ARG A 67 -13.70 -5.72 3.56
C ARG A 67 -13.04 -4.44 3.03
N ALA A 68 -13.78 -3.63 2.27
CA ALA A 68 -13.29 -2.39 1.67
C ALA A 68 -12.68 -1.44 2.70
N GLY A 69 -13.32 -1.24 3.84
CA GLY A 69 -12.80 -0.42 4.93
C GLY A 69 -11.45 -0.92 5.45
N VAL A 70 -11.29 -2.23 5.63
CA VAL A 70 -10.02 -2.85 6.07
C VAL A 70 -8.92 -2.66 5.02
N ARG A 71 -9.24 -2.86 3.74
CA ARG A 71 -8.30 -2.62 2.63
C ARG A 71 -7.82 -1.17 2.59
N THR A 72 -8.71 -0.22 2.84
CA THR A 72 -8.40 1.21 2.90
C THR A 72 -7.48 1.54 4.07
N VAL A 73 -7.77 1.01 5.27
CA VAL A 73 -6.91 1.18 6.45
C VAL A 73 -5.49 0.65 6.17
N PHE A 74 -5.36 -0.54 5.58
CA PHE A 74 -4.05 -1.06 5.18
C PHE A 74 -3.35 -0.17 4.17
N ALA A 75 -4.06 0.34 3.15
CA ALA A 75 -3.46 1.22 2.14
C ALA A 75 -2.90 2.50 2.76
N VAL A 76 -3.66 3.14 3.64
CA VAL A 76 -3.22 4.35 4.36
C VAL A 76 -2.05 4.04 5.29
N ALA A 77 -2.12 2.96 6.07
CA ALA A 77 -1.03 2.57 6.97
C ALA A 77 0.27 2.28 6.22
N ILE A 78 0.20 1.57 5.09
CA ILE A 78 1.36 1.29 4.22
C ILE A 78 1.92 2.61 3.66
N ALA A 79 1.08 3.52 3.16
CA ALA A 79 1.52 4.80 2.61
C ALA A 79 2.24 5.65 3.65
N VAL A 80 1.70 5.74 4.87
CA VAL A 80 2.32 6.49 5.99
C VAL A 80 3.66 5.84 6.40
N ALA A 81 3.68 4.52 6.59
CA ALA A 81 4.89 3.80 6.96
C ALA A 81 5.98 3.92 5.88
N PHE A 82 5.59 3.85 4.60
CA PHE A 82 6.48 4.02 3.48
C PHE A 82 7.04 5.45 3.40
N GLY A 83 6.21 6.47 3.55
CA GLY A 83 6.65 7.86 3.62
C GLY A 83 7.65 8.11 4.77
N TRP A 84 7.39 7.49 5.93
CA TRP A 84 8.32 7.54 7.06
C TRP A 84 9.66 6.86 6.72
N MET A 85 9.63 5.68 6.09
CA MET A 85 10.82 4.95 5.63
C MET A 85 11.64 5.80 4.65
N VAL A 86 11.02 6.38 3.63
CA VAL A 86 11.71 7.25 2.64
C VAL A 86 12.34 8.45 3.33
N ARG A 87 11.59 9.15 4.19
CA ARG A 87 12.12 10.30 4.94
C ARG A 87 13.34 9.94 5.78
N ARG A 88 13.34 8.77 6.42
CA ARG A 88 14.49 8.29 7.20
C ARG A 88 15.68 7.96 6.31
N THR A 89 15.45 7.31 5.18
CA THR A 89 16.50 7.02 4.20
C THR A 89 17.17 8.29 3.70
N LEU A 90 16.40 9.32 3.34
CA LEU A 90 16.94 10.60 2.88
C LEU A 90 17.78 11.28 3.96
N ARG A 91 17.36 11.26 5.21
CA ARG A 91 18.17 11.80 6.32
C ARG A 91 19.50 11.04 6.50
N CYS A 92 19.48 9.71 6.39
CA CYS A 92 20.71 8.93 6.46
C CYS A 92 21.66 9.26 5.29
N VAL A 93 21.11 9.51 4.09
CA VAL A 93 21.90 9.93 2.92
C VAL A 93 22.53 11.30 3.15
N ASP A 94 21.83 12.24 3.78
CA ASP A 94 22.35 13.58 4.11
C ASP A 94 23.56 13.54 5.05
N GLU A 95 23.68 12.51 5.87
CA GLU A 95 24.76 12.33 6.83
C GLU A 95 25.99 11.60 6.22
N LEU A 96 25.88 11.12 4.97
CA LEU A 96 26.98 10.41 4.32
C LEU A 96 28.05 11.37 3.75
N PRO A 97 29.35 10.99 3.84
CA PRO A 97 30.42 11.79 3.23
C PRO A 97 30.30 11.95 1.71
N ALA A 98 29.59 11.03 1.04
CA ALA A 98 29.31 11.06 -0.39
C ALA A 98 28.27 12.13 -0.81
N LYS A 99 27.81 12.98 0.10
CA LYS A 99 26.85 14.05 -0.16
C LYS A 99 27.33 15.04 -1.25
N GLU A 100 28.63 15.24 -1.36
CA GLU A 100 29.23 16.16 -2.34
C GLU A 100 29.29 15.58 -3.76
N THR A 101 28.98 14.29 -3.93
CA THR A 101 28.92 13.64 -5.23
C THR A 101 27.50 13.74 -5.82
N TRP A 102 27.36 13.50 -7.14
CA TRP A 102 26.06 13.43 -7.82
C TRP A 102 25.09 12.39 -7.24
N VAL A 103 25.58 11.47 -6.43
CA VAL A 103 24.79 10.39 -5.79
C VAL A 103 23.75 10.94 -4.82
N GLY A 104 24.12 11.93 -3.99
CA GLY A 104 23.21 12.55 -3.04
C GLY A 104 21.96 13.16 -3.72
N PRO A 105 22.14 14.11 -4.67
CA PRO A 105 21.01 14.67 -5.42
C PRO A 105 20.17 13.64 -6.18
N ALA A 106 20.80 12.62 -6.77
CA ALA A 106 20.09 11.56 -7.47
C ALA A 106 19.20 10.74 -6.52
N LEU A 107 19.68 10.40 -5.33
CA LEU A 107 18.90 9.71 -4.30
C LEU A 107 17.72 10.54 -3.80
N HIS A 108 17.91 11.84 -3.60
CA HIS A 108 16.81 12.76 -3.24
C HIS A 108 15.74 12.82 -4.32
N LEU A 109 16.16 12.95 -5.58
CA LEU A 109 15.23 12.94 -6.72
C LEU A 109 14.43 11.62 -6.78
N CYS A 110 15.10 10.47 -6.66
CA CYS A 110 14.44 9.17 -6.61
C CYS A 110 13.45 9.07 -5.44
N GLY A 111 13.83 9.51 -4.25
CA GLY A 111 12.96 9.52 -3.08
C GLY A 111 11.72 10.41 -3.29
N LEU A 112 11.90 11.58 -3.86
CA LEU A 112 10.83 12.53 -4.14
C LEU A 112 9.86 12.01 -5.22
N LEU A 113 10.38 11.43 -6.29
CA LEU A 113 9.58 10.78 -7.33
C LEU A 113 8.77 9.60 -6.77
N THR A 114 9.35 8.83 -5.86
CA THR A 114 8.66 7.72 -5.22
C THR A 114 7.54 8.20 -4.30
N LEU A 115 7.78 9.24 -3.49
CA LEU A 115 6.72 9.85 -2.67
C LEU A 115 5.58 10.39 -3.55
N LEU A 116 5.92 11.06 -4.64
CA LEU A 116 4.94 11.57 -5.60
C LEU A 116 4.14 10.42 -6.22
N ALA A 117 4.80 9.33 -6.63
CA ALA A 117 4.12 8.14 -7.15
C ALA A 117 3.17 7.52 -6.13
N VAL A 118 3.58 7.37 -4.86
CA VAL A 118 2.72 6.86 -3.79
C VAL A 118 1.52 7.76 -3.55
N LEU A 119 1.69 9.08 -3.56
CA LEU A 119 0.61 10.05 -3.40
C LEU A 119 -0.38 9.99 -4.58
N VAL A 120 0.12 9.98 -5.80
CA VAL A 120 -0.73 9.95 -7.01
C VAL A 120 -1.47 8.62 -7.11
N PHE A 121 -0.77 7.49 -7.05
CA PHE A 121 -1.41 6.18 -7.18
C PHE A 121 -2.26 5.82 -5.96
N GLY A 122 -1.82 6.21 -4.75
CA GLY A 122 -2.61 6.07 -3.53
C GLY A 122 -3.89 6.92 -3.59
N GLY A 123 -3.78 8.17 -4.04
CA GLY A 123 -4.92 9.07 -4.24
C GLY A 123 -5.90 8.54 -5.30
N ILE A 124 -5.41 8.10 -6.45
CA ILE A 124 -6.24 7.47 -7.50
C ILE A 124 -6.92 6.21 -6.96
N SER A 125 -6.20 5.35 -6.25
CA SER A 125 -6.76 4.13 -5.66
C SER A 125 -7.82 4.43 -4.61
N LEU A 126 -7.71 5.53 -3.86
CA LEU A 126 -8.73 5.97 -2.91
C LEU A 126 -9.96 6.57 -3.61
N LEU A 127 -9.76 7.28 -4.74
CA LEU A 127 -10.86 7.91 -5.48
C LEU A 127 -11.70 6.91 -6.29
N PHE A 128 -11.04 5.91 -6.89
CA PHE A 128 -11.68 4.95 -7.80
C PHE A 128 -11.80 3.53 -7.25
N GLY A 129 -11.18 3.26 -6.09
CA GLY A 129 -11.29 1.97 -5.43
C GLY A 129 -12.56 1.85 -4.57
N THR A 130 -12.91 0.63 -4.24
CA THR A 130 -13.89 0.33 -3.19
C THR A 130 -13.30 0.74 -1.84
N TRP A 131 -13.74 1.85 -1.28
CA TRP A 131 -13.22 2.41 -0.02
C TRP A 131 -14.26 2.47 1.09
N LYS A 132 -15.53 2.26 0.74
CA LYS A 132 -16.65 2.29 1.67
C LYS A 132 -17.45 1.01 1.57
N ASP A 133 -17.76 0.45 2.70
CA ASP A 133 -18.67 -0.67 2.84
C ASP A 133 -19.66 -0.39 3.98
N TYR A 134 -20.84 -0.99 3.88
CA TYR A 134 -21.83 -0.97 4.96
C TYR A 134 -22.52 -2.32 5.06
N GLU A 135 -23.14 -2.56 6.20
CA GLU A 135 -23.92 -3.76 6.43
C GLU A 135 -25.39 -3.52 6.13
N ASP A 136 -26.01 -4.44 5.42
CA ASP A 136 -27.43 -4.40 5.08
C ASP A 136 -28.05 -5.80 5.23
N ARG A 137 -29.33 -5.92 4.93
CA ARG A 137 -30.06 -7.18 4.88
C ARG A 137 -30.63 -7.41 3.49
N TRP A 138 -30.28 -8.54 2.90
CA TRP A 138 -30.79 -9.02 1.63
C TRP A 138 -31.47 -10.36 1.84
N GLU A 139 -32.75 -10.49 1.45
CA GLU A 139 -33.54 -11.72 1.63
C GLU A 139 -33.50 -12.31 3.06
N GLY A 140 -33.43 -11.42 4.06
CA GLY A 140 -33.35 -11.80 5.47
C GLY A 140 -31.95 -12.17 5.98
N GLN A 141 -30.95 -12.23 5.11
CA GLN A 141 -29.54 -12.48 5.48
C GLN A 141 -28.76 -11.15 5.64
N ARG A 142 -27.76 -11.16 6.52
CA ARG A 142 -26.83 -10.02 6.64
C ARG A 142 -25.85 -10.06 5.47
N VAL A 143 -25.70 -8.93 4.80
CA VAL A 143 -24.80 -8.76 3.66
C VAL A 143 -23.87 -7.58 3.90
N VAL A 144 -22.73 -7.58 3.23
CA VAL A 144 -21.80 -6.44 3.15
C VAL A 144 -21.95 -5.86 1.75
N VAL A 145 -22.30 -4.60 1.64
CA VAL A 145 -22.38 -3.90 0.36
C VAL A 145 -21.15 -3.03 0.20
N GLU A 146 -20.39 -3.26 -0.85
CA GLU A 146 -19.22 -2.45 -1.22
C GLU A 146 -19.53 -1.61 -2.45
N TYR A 147 -19.23 -0.31 -2.38
CA TYR A 147 -19.34 0.57 -3.54
C TYR A 147 -18.05 0.59 -4.34
N SER A 148 -18.17 0.33 -5.64
CA SER A 148 -17.10 0.44 -6.63
C SER A 148 -17.38 1.62 -7.55
N GLY A 149 -16.71 2.75 -7.28
CA GLY A 149 -17.00 4.00 -7.98
C GLY A 149 -18.30 4.64 -7.52
N ILE A 150 -18.97 5.38 -8.44
CA ILE A 150 -20.19 6.16 -8.13
C ILE A 150 -21.46 5.35 -8.42
N PHE A 151 -21.39 4.33 -9.28
CA PHE A 151 -22.57 3.68 -9.88
C PHE A 151 -22.65 2.16 -9.68
N HIS A 152 -21.64 1.54 -9.07
CA HIS A 152 -21.64 0.09 -8.88
C HIS A 152 -21.66 -0.27 -7.41
N ALA A 153 -22.61 -1.07 -7.00
CA ALA A 153 -22.68 -1.64 -5.67
C ALA A 153 -22.69 -3.17 -5.76
N THR A 154 -21.80 -3.83 -5.02
CA THR A 154 -21.68 -5.28 -4.98
C THR A 154 -21.98 -5.77 -3.58
N GLY A 155 -22.92 -6.72 -3.47
CA GLY A 155 -23.30 -7.35 -2.22
C GLY A 155 -22.56 -8.66 -1.99
N TYR A 156 -22.01 -8.85 -0.80
CA TYR A 156 -21.26 -10.02 -0.39
C TYR A 156 -21.86 -10.65 0.87
N ARG A 157 -21.70 -11.95 1.02
CA ARG A 157 -22.10 -12.64 2.25
C ARG A 157 -21.34 -12.09 3.46
N TYR A 158 -22.05 -11.67 4.49
CA TYR A 158 -21.45 -11.23 5.75
C TYR A 158 -20.79 -12.40 6.48
N VAL A 159 -19.55 -12.23 6.91
CA VAL A 159 -18.83 -13.17 7.77
C VAL A 159 -18.52 -12.53 9.11
N ASN A 160 -17.77 -11.40 9.10
CA ASN A 160 -17.48 -10.63 10.30
C ASN A 160 -17.08 -9.18 9.94
N GLY A 161 -16.68 -8.38 10.93
CA GLY A 161 -16.29 -6.98 10.74
C GLY A 161 -15.03 -6.75 9.90
N LEU A 162 -14.23 -7.79 9.60
CA LEU A 162 -12.96 -7.68 8.87
C LEU A 162 -13.02 -8.29 7.48
N VAL A 163 -13.82 -9.34 7.29
CA VAL A 163 -13.89 -10.12 6.05
C VAL A 163 -15.34 -10.36 5.62
N HIS A 164 -15.54 -10.48 4.33
CA HIS A 164 -16.78 -10.94 3.70
C HIS A 164 -16.54 -12.24 2.91
N GLY A 165 -17.61 -12.95 2.58
CA GLY A 165 -17.60 -14.16 1.77
C GLY A 165 -17.81 -13.89 0.28
N GLU A 166 -18.43 -14.85 -0.39
CA GLU A 166 -18.75 -14.82 -1.80
C GLU A 166 -19.68 -13.66 -2.18
N GLN A 167 -19.62 -13.26 -3.46
CA GLN A 167 -20.53 -12.29 -4.05
C GLN A 167 -21.92 -12.89 -4.19
N LEU A 168 -22.93 -12.15 -3.77
CA LEU A 168 -24.33 -12.57 -3.84
C LEU A 168 -25.08 -11.84 -4.97
N PHE A 169 -24.82 -10.55 -5.14
CA PHE A 169 -25.49 -9.73 -6.17
C PHE A 169 -24.63 -8.54 -6.57
N GLU A 170 -24.96 -7.97 -7.71
CA GLU A 170 -24.33 -6.74 -8.23
C GLU A 170 -25.43 -5.81 -8.75
N TRP A 171 -25.35 -4.53 -8.40
CA TRP A 171 -26.23 -3.48 -8.90
C TRP A 171 -25.45 -2.50 -9.75
N GLU A 172 -25.97 -2.23 -10.93
CA GLU A 172 -25.56 -1.13 -11.78
C GLU A 172 -26.72 -0.12 -11.81
N ASP A 173 -26.47 1.12 -11.31
CA ASP A 173 -27.39 2.26 -11.45
C ASP A 173 -27.13 3.05 -12.73
#